data_e493e429f6ff6dd9fbd9ca13ff370c3a
#
_entry.id   e493e429f6ff6dd9fbd9ca13ff370c3a
#
_cell.length_a   1.000
_cell.length_b   1.000
_cell.length_c   1.000
_cell.angle_alpha   90.00
_cell.angle_beta   90.00
_cell.angle_gamma   90.00
#
_symmetry.space_group_name_H-M   'P 1'
#
loop_
_entity.id
_entity.type
_entity.pdbx_description
1 polymer ?
#
loop_
_entity_poly.entity_id
_entity_poly.type
_entity_poly.pdbx_seq_one_letter_code
_entity_poly.pdbx_strand_id
1 'polypeptide(L)'
;VTRGFYEAHKRPEDYKPLHPGQDAYYDKMITIDLSKMESMIALPFHPSNAWTIHEFLENAQELLAKVEADAKRRFPKANPQLTGKIHDGAVWADQGVIAGCSGGLFDNITEAADIVRGHYTGSGAFSFDVYPTSVPVSLELMKVGSTADLLASGAIIKPSFCGPCFGAGDVPANNGLSLRHTTRNFPNREGSKPGEGQFAAVCLMDARSIAATAANGGRITAATDVDYTPVHHEYHFDKEVYDNRLYYGFGKADPSVELVMGPNITDWPKMYN
;
A
#
# COMPACT_ATOMS: atom_id res chain seq x y z
N VAL A 1 6.51 -12.64 -14.47
CA VAL A 1 6.15 -12.39 -13.07
C VAL A 1 5.51 -13.63 -12.44
N THR A 2 4.28 -14.06 -12.83
CA THR A 2 3.55 -15.15 -12.17
C THR A 2 4.33 -16.48 -12.15
N ARG A 3 4.93 -16.86 -13.29
CA ARG A 3 5.80 -18.07 -13.35
C ARG A 3 6.95 -18.00 -12.36
N GLY A 4 7.69 -16.86 -12.35
CA GLY A 4 8.81 -16.67 -11.41
C GLY A 4 8.37 -16.72 -9.95
N PHE A 5 7.16 -16.28 -9.62
CA PHE A 5 6.61 -16.42 -8.28
C PHE A 5 6.43 -17.89 -7.88
N TYR A 6 5.88 -18.73 -8.77
CA TYR A 6 5.77 -20.18 -8.50
C TYR A 6 7.14 -20.85 -8.40
N GLU A 7 8.09 -20.46 -9.25
CA GLU A 7 9.48 -20.97 -9.20
C GLU A 7 10.17 -20.61 -7.88
N ALA A 8 10.07 -19.36 -7.42
CA ALA A 8 10.60 -18.91 -6.13
C ALA A 8 10.00 -19.68 -4.95
N HIS A 9 8.73 -20.08 -5.05
CA HIS A 9 8.03 -20.89 -4.04
C HIS A 9 8.24 -22.40 -4.21
N LYS A 10 9.14 -22.83 -5.11
CA LYS A 10 9.44 -24.25 -5.40
C LYS A 10 8.22 -25.07 -5.83
N ARG A 11 7.31 -24.43 -6.58
CA ARG A 11 6.07 -25.01 -7.11
C ARG A 11 5.89 -24.70 -8.60
N PRO A 12 6.92 -24.83 -9.47
CA PRO A 12 6.83 -24.48 -10.88
C PRO A 12 5.75 -25.28 -11.63
N GLU A 13 5.46 -26.50 -11.18
CA GLU A 13 4.45 -27.40 -11.76
C GLU A 13 3.01 -26.91 -11.56
N ASP A 14 2.78 -26.06 -10.57
CA ASP A 14 1.46 -25.46 -10.30
C ASP A 14 1.16 -24.29 -11.24
N TYR A 15 2.17 -23.74 -11.91
CA TYR A 15 1.95 -22.69 -12.90
C TYR A 15 1.31 -23.27 -14.15
N LYS A 16 0.10 -22.81 -14.42
CA LYS A 16 -0.64 -23.15 -15.65
C LYS A 16 -0.93 -21.87 -16.42
N PRO A 17 -0.35 -21.69 -17.63
CA PRO A 17 -0.69 -20.55 -18.45
C PRO A 17 -2.16 -20.63 -18.85
N LEU A 18 -2.87 -19.52 -18.66
CA LEU A 18 -4.26 -19.39 -19.09
C LEU A 18 -4.27 -18.74 -20.47
N HIS A 19 -4.84 -19.40 -21.44
CA HIS A 19 -5.03 -18.89 -22.79
C HIS A 19 -6.51 -19.04 -23.17
N PRO A 20 -7.05 -18.09 -23.94
CA PRO A 20 -8.37 -18.26 -24.55
C PRO A 20 -8.37 -19.46 -25.51
N GLY A 21 -9.52 -20.05 -25.73
CA GLY A 21 -9.69 -21.10 -26.76
C GLY A 21 -9.45 -20.54 -28.18
N GLN A 22 -9.30 -21.45 -29.14
CA GLN A 22 -9.04 -21.08 -30.55
C GLN A 22 -10.17 -20.23 -31.15
N ASP A 23 -11.39 -20.43 -30.69
CA ASP A 23 -12.62 -19.76 -31.16
C ASP A 23 -13.10 -18.68 -30.20
N ALA A 24 -12.19 -17.99 -29.52
CA ALA A 24 -12.52 -16.88 -28.63
C ALA A 24 -12.87 -15.62 -29.43
N TYR A 25 -14.06 -15.07 -29.20
CA TYR A 25 -14.53 -13.82 -29.79
C TYR A 25 -14.57 -12.70 -28.76
N TYR A 26 -14.21 -11.49 -29.19
CA TYR A 26 -14.15 -10.32 -28.31
C TYR A 26 -14.92 -9.16 -28.97
N ASP A 27 -15.75 -8.47 -28.20
CA ASP A 27 -16.49 -7.30 -28.70
C ASP A 27 -15.56 -6.11 -28.96
N LYS A 28 -14.48 -5.98 -28.18
CA LYS A 28 -13.53 -4.87 -28.29
C LYS A 28 -12.13 -5.31 -27.84
N MET A 29 -11.13 -4.61 -28.36
CA MET A 29 -9.74 -4.72 -27.92
C MET A 29 -9.24 -3.35 -27.47
N ILE A 30 -8.59 -3.32 -26.31
CA ILE A 30 -7.88 -2.14 -25.79
C ILE A 30 -6.41 -2.50 -25.67
N THR A 31 -5.57 -1.74 -26.35
CA THR A 31 -4.11 -1.91 -26.26
C THR A 31 -3.52 -0.79 -25.42
N ILE A 32 -2.77 -1.14 -24.37
CA ILE A 32 -2.08 -0.19 -23.49
C ILE A 32 -0.58 -0.48 -23.58
N ASP A 33 0.19 0.50 -24.03
CA ASP A 33 1.65 0.44 -24.06
C ASP A 33 2.20 0.86 -22.69
N LEU A 34 2.59 -0.12 -21.88
CA LEU A 34 3.09 0.13 -20.52
C LEU A 34 4.39 0.94 -20.49
N SER A 35 5.16 0.94 -21.59
CA SER A 35 6.40 1.74 -21.68
C SER A 35 6.15 3.26 -21.76
N LYS A 36 4.92 3.66 -22.05
CA LYS A 36 4.48 5.05 -22.13
C LYS A 36 3.66 5.52 -20.94
N MET A 37 3.50 4.64 -19.94
CA MET A 37 2.77 5.01 -18.74
C MET A 37 3.64 5.89 -17.85
N GLU A 38 3.11 7.04 -17.47
CA GLU A 38 3.70 7.92 -16.48
C GLU A 38 3.29 7.51 -15.06
N SER A 39 4.01 8.02 -14.05
CA SER A 39 3.62 7.87 -12.66
C SER A 39 2.28 8.57 -12.41
N MET A 40 1.35 7.86 -11.78
CA MET A 40 -0.02 8.32 -11.63
C MET A 40 -0.43 8.51 -10.17
N ILE A 41 -1.37 9.42 -9.96
CA ILE A 41 -2.05 9.64 -8.70
C ILE A 41 -3.56 9.49 -8.91
N ALA A 42 -4.24 8.75 -8.03
CA ALA A 42 -5.69 8.69 -8.02
C ALA A 42 -6.22 9.46 -6.80
N LEU A 43 -6.93 10.55 -7.06
CA LEU A 43 -7.49 11.43 -6.04
C LEU A 43 -8.73 10.82 -5.37
N PRO A 44 -9.10 11.24 -4.15
CA PRO A 44 -10.33 10.81 -3.51
C PRO A 44 -11.56 11.14 -4.39
N PHE A 45 -12.64 10.36 -4.36
CA PHE A 45 -12.93 9.21 -3.47
C PHE A 45 -13.13 7.96 -4.31
N HIS A 46 -12.46 7.85 -5.44
CA HIS A 46 -12.55 6.68 -6.32
C HIS A 46 -11.25 6.50 -7.13
N PRO A 47 -10.79 5.26 -7.36
CA PRO A 47 -9.55 5.01 -8.13
C PRO A 47 -9.58 5.53 -9.58
N SER A 48 -10.76 5.72 -10.16
CA SER A 48 -10.89 6.28 -11.52
C SER A 48 -10.68 7.81 -11.59
N ASN A 49 -10.56 8.50 -10.44
CA ASN A 49 -10.17 9.91 -10.42
C ASN A 49 -8.64 10.02 -10.55
N ALA A 50 -8.12 9.49 -11.64
CA ALA A 50 -6.70 9.26 -11.88
C ALA A 50 -6.13 10.30 -12.88
N TRP A 51 -4.94 10.78 -12.57
CA TRP A 51 -4.18 11.78 -13.30
C TRP A 51 -2.71 11.34 -13.33
N THR A 52 -1.94 11.78 -14.30
CA THR A 52 -0.50 11.74 -14.13
C THR A 52 -0.11 12.67 -12.97
N ILE A 53 0.99 12.36 -12.26
CA ILE A 53 1.42 13.23 -11.15
C ILE A 53 1.72 14.64 -11.66
N HIS A 54 2.29 14.78 -12.88
CA HIS A 54 2.58 16.07 -13.49
C HIS A 54 1.29 16.86 -13.77
N GLU A 55 0.29 16.25 -14.43
CA GLU A 55 -1.02 16.89 -14.65
C GLU A 55 -1.69 17.32 -13.34
N PHE A 56 -1.61 16.46 -12.32
CA PHE A 56 -2.12 16.78 -10.99
C PHE A 56 -1.42 18.00 -10.41
N LEU A 57 -0.08 18.06 -10.45
CA LEU A 57 0.68 19.17 -9.88
C LEU A 57 0.41 20.50 -10.61
N GLU A 58 0.28 20.47 -11.93
CA GLU A 58 -0.07 21.65 -12.73
C GLU A 58 -1.48 22.19 -12.43
N ASN A 59 -2.41 21.30 -12.10
CA ASN A 59 -3.82 21.63 -11.89
C ASN A 59 -4.28 21.44 -10.42
N ALA A 60 -3.34 21.36 -9.48
CA ALA A 60 -3.61 20.96 -8.10
C ALA A 60 -4.68 21.83 -7.41
N GLN A 61 -4.63 23.15 -7.62
CA GLN A 61 -5.61 24.07 -7.03
C GLN A 61 -7.04 23.74 -7.45
N GLU A 62 -7.27 23.49 -8.72
CA GLU A 62 -8.59 23.17 -9.26
C GLU A 62 -9.04 21.76 -8.81
N LEU A 63 -8.14 20.79 -8.93
CA LEU A 63 -8.46 19.39 -8.65
C LEU A 63 -8.72 19.16 -7.15
N LEU A 64 -7.92 19.74 -6.27
CA LEU A 64 -8.14 19.65 -4.83
C LEU A 64 -9.40 20.41 -4.40
N ALA A 65 -9.68 21.57 -5.00
CA ALA A 65 -10.93 22.29 -4.74
C ALA A 65 -12.18 21.48 -5.15
N LYS A 66 -12.12 20.74 -6.25
CA LYS A 66 -13.20 19.82 -6.65
C LYS A 66 -13.39 18.69 -5.63
N VAL A 67 -12.29 18.11 -5.14
CA VAL A 67 -12.33 17.07 -4.09
C VAL A 67 -12.90 17.63 -2.79
N GLU A 68 -12.52 18.85 -2.37
CA GLU A 68 -13.08 19.52 -1.19
C GLU A 68 -14.60 19.74 -1.33
N ALA A 69 -15.05 20.23 -2.47
CA ALA A 69 -16.47 20.45 -2.73
C ALA A 69 -17.27 19.14 -2.70
N ASP A 70 -16.73 18.06 -3.26
CA ASP A 70 -17.34 16.74 -3.19
C ASP A 70 -17.34 16.20 -1.76
N ALA A 71 -16.24 16.35 -1.03
CA ALA A 71 -16.13 15.97 0.38
C ALA A 71 -17.15 16.71 1.25
N LYS A 72 -17.29 18.00 1.08
CA LYS A 72 -18.25 18.82 1.84
C LYS A 72 -19.70 18.40 1.58
N ARG A 73 -20.00 18.03 0.35
CA ARG A 73 -21.32 17.51 -0.01
C ARG A 73 -21.60 16.15 0.63
N ARG A 74 -20.60 15.26 0.63
CA ARG A 74 -20.71 13.90 1.22
C ARG A 74 -20.73 13.92 2.74
N PHE A 75 -19.97 14.83 3.34
CA PHE A 75 -19.70 14.90 4.78
C PHE A 75 -20.01 16.30 5.32
N PRO A 76 -21.30 16.67 5.47
CA PRO A 76 -21.68 18.06 5.83
C PRO A 76 -21.13 18.52 7.19
N LYS A 77 -20.76 17.61 8.09
CA LYS A 77 -20.18 17.94 9.40
C LYS A 77 -18.66 18.17 9.35
N ALA A 78 -18.01 17.66 8.31
CA ALA A 78 -16.57 17.84 8.13
C ALA A 78 -16.26 19.20 7.47
N ASN A 79 -15.04 19.70 7.71
CA ASN A 79 -14.52 20.90 7.08
C ASN A 79 -13.25 20.54 6.27
N PRO A 80 -13.39 20.02 5.04
CA PRO A 80 -12.26 19.69 4.18
C PRO A 80 -11.43 20.92 3.82
N GLN A 81 -10.11 20.82 3.90
CA GLN A 81 -9.14 21.89 3.61
C GLN A 81 -7.93 21.35 2.85
N LEU A 82 -8.15 20.68 1.71
CA LEU A 82 -7.07 20.08 0.92
C LEU A 82 -6.29 21.10 0.09
N THR A 83 -6.93 22.18 -0.33
CA THR A 83 -6.25 23.28 -1.03
C THR A 83 -5.18 23.95 -0.17
N GLY A 84 -5.31 23.87 1.16
CA GLY A 84 -4.27 24.29 2.10
C GLY A 84 -2.98 23.46 2.04
N LYS A 85 -2.96 22.33 1.33
CA LYS A 85 -1.75 21.55 1.06
C LYS A 85 -0.88 22.15 -0.06
N ILE A 86 -1.38 23.19 -0.71
CA ILE A 86 -0.63 23.92 -1.74
C ILE A 86 -0.01 25.15 -1.07
N HIS A 87 1.28 25.09 -0.81
CA HIS A 87 2.06 26.21 -0.25
C HIS A 87 3.52 26.10 -0.71
N ASP A 88 4.23 27.21 -0.62
CA ASP A 88 5.64 27.32 -1.01
C ASP A 88 5.93 26.81 -2.45
N GLY A 89 4.95 27.02 -3.34
CA GLY A 89 5.07 26.61 -4.76
C GLY A 89 4.98 25.09 -5.01
N ALA A 90 4.49 24.32 -4.04
CA ALA A 90 4.39 22.86 -4.14
C ALA A 90 3.11 22.34 -3.49
N VAL A 91 2.83 21.04 -3.73
CA VAL A 91 1.77 20.29 -3.04
C VAL A 91 2.42 19.36 -2.03
N TRP A 92 1.94 19.41 -0.79
CA TRP A 92 2.51 18.66 0.32
C TRP A 92 1.53 17.61 0.85
N ALA A 93 2.04 16.41 1.04
CA ALA A 93 1.35 15.33 1.73
C ALA A 93 1.79 15.26 3.20
N ASP A 94 0.95 14.67 4.05
CA ASP A 94 1.26 14.47 5.47
C ASP A 94 1.73 13.05 5.75
N GLN A 95 1.42 12.10 4.85
CA GLN A 95 1.69 10.71 5.09
C GLN A 95 1.91 9.95 3.76
N GLY A 96 2.90 9.08 3.74
CA GLY A 96 3.13 8.08 2.71
C GLY A 96 3.01 6.68 3.31
N VAL A 97 2.23 5.80 2.68
CA VAL A 97 2.02 4.42 3.16
C VAL A 97 2.17 3.43 2.01
N ILE A 98 3.09 2.50 2.17
CA ILE A 98 3.23 1.34 1.26
C ILE A 98 2.72 0.11 2.01
N ALA A 99 1.57 -0.46 1.58
CA ALA A 99 0.93 -1.49 2.38
C ALA A 99 0.06 -2.47 1.58
N GLY A 100 -0.27 -3.56 2.24
CA GLY A 100 -1.23 -4.54 1.78
C GLY A 100 -0.71 -5.46 0.68
N CYS A 101 -1.65 -6.18 0.06
CA CYS A 101 -1.35 -7.19 -0.97
C CYS A 101 -0.88 -6.58 -2.30
N SER A 102 -1.07 -5.29 -2.53
CA SER A 102 -0.58 -4.59 -3.73
C SER A 102 0.70 -3.81 -3.48
N GLY A 103 0.75 -2.98 -2.43
CA GLY A 103 1.91 -2.13 -2.14
C GLY A 103 3.04 -2.88 -1.45
N GLY A 104 2.72 -3.76 -0.51
CA GLY A 104 3.70 -4.44 0.34
C GLY A 104 4.51 -5.57 -0.31
N LEU A 105 4.51 -5.70 -1.63
CA LEU A 105 5.30 -6.70 -2.35
C LEU A 105 6.80 -6.39 -2.27
N PHE A 106 7.60 -7.44 -2.39
CA PHE A 106 9.06 -7.36 -2.27
C PHE A 106 9.66 -6.31 -3.21
N ASP A 107 9.35 -6.37 -4.50
CA ASP A 107 9.90 -5.46 -5.52
C ASP A 107 9.51 -4.00 -5.24
N ASN A 108 8.26 -3.74 -4.84
CA ASN A 108 7.80 -2.40 -4.51
C ASN A 108 8.57 -1.78 -3.34
N ILE A 109 8.88 -2.58 -2.32
CA ILE A 109 9.57 -2.09 -1.13
C ILE A 109 11.07 -1.96 -1.37
N THR A 110 11.70 -2.86 -2.14
CA THR A 110 13.12 -2.73 -2.51
C THR A 110 13.35 -1.50 -3.36
N GLU A 111 12.52 -1.24 -4.37
CA GLU A 111 12.61 -0.03 -5.20
C GLU A 111 12.37 1.25 -4.37
N ALA A 112 11.42 1.23 -3.43
CA ALA A 112 11.23 2.35 -2.51
C ALA A 112 12.45 2.58 -1.61
N ALA A 113 13.09 1.51 -1.13
CA ALA A 113 14.32 1.60 -0.33
C ALA A 113 15.48 2.20 -1.13
N ASP A 114 15.63 1.82 -2.41
CA ASP A 114 16.64 2.38 -3.29
C ASP A 114 16.50 3.89 -3.46
N ILE A 115 15.26 4.38 -3.57
CA ILE A 115 14.97 5.81 -3.73
C ILE A 115 15.29 6.59 -2.45
N VAL A 116 14.93 6.07 -1.27
CA VAL A 116 15.17 6.78 -0.02
C VAL A 116 16.58 6.59 0.56
N ARG A 117 17.40 5.73 -0.04
CA ARG A 117 18.76 5.49 0.41
C ARG A 117 19.58 6.77 0.42
N GLY A 118 20.12 7.13 1.57
CA GLY A 118 20.89 8.36 1.76
C GLY A 118 20.05 9.63 1.91
N HIS A 119 18.72 9.52 1.86
CA HIS A 119 17.80 10.60 2.15
C HIS A 119 17.19 10.44 3.56
N TYR A 120 16.77 11.56 4.14
CA TYR A 120 16.02 11.56 5.39
C TYR A 120 14.61 12.10 5.15
N THR A 121 13.62 11.28 5.45
CA THR A 121 12.20 11.61 5.18
C THR A 121 11.61 12.61 6.19
N GLY A 122 12.40 13.05 7.15
CA GLY A 122 11.99 13.97 8.19
C GLY A 122 11.27 13.30 9.36
N SER A 123 11.22 14.02 10.48
CA SER A 123 10.39 13.66 11.62
C SER A 123 9.44 14.81 11.90
N GLY A 124 8.16 14.58 11.89
CA GLY A 124 7.17 15.58 12.26
C GLY A 124 6.06 15.77 11.25
N ALA A 125 6.23 16.62 10.26
CA ALA A 125 5.13 16.97 9.35
C ALA A 125 4.74 15.84 8.38
N PHE A 126 5.67 14.98 7.98
CA PHE A 126 5.44 13.85 7.09
C PHE A 126 5.82 12.54 7.77
N SER A 127 4.98 11.51 7.66
CA SER A 127 5.30 10.14 8.08
C SER A 127 5.40 9.22 6.88
N PHE A 128 6.35 8.25 6.95
CA PHE A 128 6.50 7.23 5.94
C PHE A 128 6.42 5.84 6.57
N ASP A 129 5.35 5.12 6.26
CA ASP A 129 5.00 3.83 6.88
C ASP A 129 5.02 2.72 5.84
N VAL A 130 5.71 1.61 6.16
CA VAL A 130 5.88 0.48 5.25
C VAL A 130 5.42 -0.83 5.90
N TYR A 131 4.50 -1.52 5.26
CA TYR A 131 3.93 -2.80 5.65
C TYR A 131 4.26 -3.88 4.61
N PRO A 132 5.27 -4.72 4.82
CA PRO A 132 5.49 -5.87 3.95
C PRO A 132 4.27 -6.77 3.89
N THR A 133 4.00 -7.37 2.72
CA THR A 133 2.78 -8.17 2.51
C THR A 133 2.75 -9.47 3.32
N SER A 134 3.92 -9.99 3.73
CA SER A 134 4.04 -11.22 4.50
C SER A 134 5.32 -11.26 5.32
N VAL A 135 5.38 -12.17 6.30
CA VAL A 135 6.60 -12.38 7.11
C VAL A 135 7.78 -12.86 6.27
N PRO A 136 7.63 -13.79 5.29
CA PRO A 136 8.73 -14.12 4.39
C PRO A 136 9.27 -12.93 3.59
N VAL A 137 8.40 -12.04 3.11
CA VAL A 137 8.82 -10.79 2.46
C VAL A 137 9.58 -9.90 3.44
N SER A 138 9.09 -9.74 4.67
CA SER A 138 9.78 -8.96 5.70
C SER A 138 11.19 -9.49 5.97
N LEU A 139 11.32 -10.81 6.09
CA LEU A 139 12.61 -11.46 6.33
C LEU A 139 13.57 -11.26 5.16
N GLU A 140 13.08 -11.39 3.93
CA GLU A 140 13.93 -11.22 2.76
C GLU A 140 14.37 -9.76 2.59
N LEU A 141 13.51 -8.79 2.85
CA LEU A 141 13.87 -7.36 2.89
C LEU A 141 14.98 -7.06 3.91
N MET A 142 14.99 -7.77 5.04
CA MET A 142 16.09 -7.67 6.02
C MET A 142 17.39 -8.25 5.46
N LYS A 143 17.33 -9.41 4.80
CA LYS A 143 18.51 -10.09 4.23
C LYS A 143 19.17 -9.28 3.12
N VAL A 144 18.39 -8.60 2.27
CA VAL A 144 18.92 -7.77 1.18
C VAL A 144 19.28 -6.34 1.62
N GLY A 145 19.03 -5.98 2.87
CA GLY A 145 19.41 -4.68 3.44
C GLY A 145 18.38 -3.56 3.24
N SER A 146 17.32 -3.76 2.46
CA SER A 146 16.31 -2.73 2.18
C SER A 146 15.61 -2.24 3.45
N THR A 147 15.39 -3.11 4.43
CA THR A 147 14.84 -2.71 5.74
C THR A 147 15.78 -1.70 6.45
N ALA A 148 17.09 -1.89 6.36
CA ALA A 148 18.05 -0.99 6.99
C ALA A 148 18.05 0.39 6.31
N ASP A 149 18.01 0.44 4.98
CA ASP A 149 17.95 1.69 4.23
C ASP A 149 16.66 2.48 4.56
N LEU A 150 15.51 1.81 4.61
CA LEU A 150 14.23 2.41 5.01
C LEU A 150 14.28 2.95 6.45
N LEU A 151 14.77 2.18 7.40
CA LEU A 151 14.90 2.64 8.80
C LEU A 151 15.88 3.82 8.93
N ALA A 152 17.00 3.79 8.20
CA ALA A 152 17.96 4.88 8.18
C ALA A 152 17.38 6.17 7.59
N SER A 153 16.44 6.06 6.65
CA SER A 153 15.74 7.22 6.09
C SER A 153 14.68 7.82 7.03
N GLY A 154 14.31 7.14 8.11
CA GLY A 154 13.24 7.55 9.02
C GLY A 154 11.89 6.88 8.76
N ALA A 155 11.81 5.92 7.84
CA ALA A 155 10.61 5.14 7.61
C ALA A 155 10.27 4.24 8.81
N ILE A 156 8.99 4.01 9.04
CA ILE A 156 8.48 3.13 10.09
C ILE A 156 8.09 1.79 9.47
N ILE A 157 8.83 0.74 9.80
CA ILE A 157 8.53 -0.62 9.33
C ILE A 157 7.54 -1.27 10.29
N LYS A 158 6.43 -1.72 9.75
CA LYS A 158 5.33 -2.34 10.51
C LYS A 158 5.17 -3.82 10.16
N PRO A 159 4.58 -4.62 11.05
CA PRO A 159 4.29 -6.02 10.73
C PRO A 159 3.27 -6.12 9.58
N SER A 160 3.28 -7.25 8.88
CA SER A 160 2.33 -7.55 7.81
C SER A 160 0.89 -7.45 8.30
N PHE A 161 0.20 -6.41 7.86
CA PHE A 161 -1.17 -6.12 8.27
C PHE A 161 -1.91 -5.29 7.23
N CYS A 162 -3.17 -5.57 7.01
CA CYS A 162 -4.01 -4.91 6.02
C CYS A 162 -4.68 -3.62 6.54
N GLY A 163 -4.30 -3.15 7.73
CA GLY A 163 -4.93 -2.03 8.44
C GLY A 163 -5.12 -0.77 7.63
N PRO A 164 -4.09 -0.25 6.94
CA PRO A 164 -4.23 0.97 6.14
C PRO A 164 -5.25 0.88 4.99
N CYS A 165 -5.60 -0.33 4.54
CA CYS A 165 -6.58 -0.51 3.48
C CYS A 165 -8.04 -0.38 3.94
N PHE A 166 -8.30 -0.43 5.26
CA PHE A 166 -9.66 -0.38 5.83
C PHE A 166 -9.80 0.49 7.08
N GLY A 167 -8.81 1.34 7.36
CA GLY A 167 -8.88 2.31 8.45
C GLY A 167 -8.59 1.77 9.85
N ALA A 168 -7.87 0.66 9.97
CA ALA A 168 -7.43 0.08 11.24
C ALA A 168 -5.92 0.29 11.50
N GLY A 169 -5.39 1.40 11.11
CA GLY A 169 -3.98 1.78 11.29
C GLY A 169 -3.62 2.90 10.35
N ASP A 170 -2.64 3.70 10.74
CA ASP A 170 -2.16 4.87 10.00
C ASP A 170 -3.30 5.81 9.58
N VAL A 171 -4.22 6.05 10.50
CA VAL A 171 -5.28 7.03 10.32
C VAL A 171 -4.65 8.41 10.24
N PRO A 172 -4.81 9.16 9.14
CA PRO A 172 -4.23 10.50 9.02
C PRO A 172 -4.84 11.46 10.04
N ALA A 173 -4.11 12.52 10.36
CA ALA A 173 -4.66 13.63 11.12
C ALA A 173 -5.88 14.27 10.41
N ASN A 174 -6.66 15.06 11.13
CA ASN A 174 -7.76 15.80 10.52
C ASN A 174 -7.22 16.71 9.41
N ASN A 175 -7.86 16.69 8.25
CA ASN A 175 -7.42 17.31 7.01
C ASN A 175 -6.07 16.78 6.47
N GLY A 176 -5.61 15.62 6.93
CA GLY A 176 -4.40 14.99 6.41
C GLY A 176 -4.59 14.48 4.98
N LEU A 177 -3.57 14.68 4.14
CA LEU A 177 -3.44 14.10 2.81
C LEU A 177 -2.48 12.92 2.88
N SER A 178 -3.01 11.71 2.72
CA SER A 178 -2.25 10.46 2.77
C SER A 178 -2.07 9.88 1.37
N LEU A 179 -0.84 9.61 0.98
CA LEU A 179 -0.50 8.93 -0.27
C LEU A 179 -0.32 7.44 0.04
N ARG A 180 -1.04 6.57 -0.65
CA ARG A 180 -1.03 5.15 -0.34
C ARG A 180 -0.84 4.26 -1.56
N HIS A 181 0.10 3.35 -1.48
CA HIS A 181 0.10 2.18 -2.34
C HIS A 181 -0.74 1.09 -1.67
N THR A 182 -2.03 1.20 -1.82
CA THR A 182 -3.04 0.26 -1.34
C THR A 182 -4.07 0.05 -2.46
N THR A 183 -5.18 -0.61 -2.17
CA THR A 183 -6.17 -0.97 -3.22
C THR A 183 -7.34 0.00 -3.34
N ARG A 184 -7.53 0.92 -2.38
CA ARG A 184 -8.77 1.71 -2.29
C ARG A 184 -8.52 3.09 -1.69
N ASN A 185 -9.22 4.09 -2.26
CA ASN A 185 -9.32 5.44 -1.73
C ASN A 185 -10.78 5.90 -1.58
N PHE A 186 -11.69 4.94 -1.39
CA PHE A 186 -13.09 5.22 -1.11
C PHE A 186 -13.27 5.98 0.20
N PRO A 187 -14.39 6.69 0.39
CA PRO A 187 -14.67 7.41 1.62
C PRO A 187 -14.50 6.56 2.88
N ASN A 188 -13.88 7.13 3.91
CA ASN A 188 -13.69 6.55 5.25
C ASN A 188 -12.79 5.29 5.29
N ARG A 189 -12.11 4.95 4.20
CA ARG A 189 -11.17 3.83 4.17
C ARG A 189 -9.86 4.14 4.90
N GLU A 190 -9.59 5.39 5.16
CA GLU A 190 -8.44 5.85 5.94
C GLU A 190 -8.69 5.84 7.45
N GLY A 191 -9.95 5.62 7.90
CA GLY A 191 -10.33 5.51 9.30
C GLY A 191 -10.81 6.80 9.94
N SER A 192 -10.90 7.92 9.20
CA SER A 192 -11.52 9.15 9.72
C SER A 192 -13.02 8.94 10.02
N LYS A 193 -13.57 9.79 10.89
CA LYS A 193 -14.97 9.76 11.30
C LYS A 193 -15.70 11.03 10.89
N PRO A 194 -16.10 11.17 9.62
CA PRO A 194 -16.73 12.40 9.14
C PRO A 194 -18.06 12.73 9.83
N GLY A 195 -18.77 11.72 10.35
CA GLY A 195 -19.95 11.92 11.20
C GLY A 195 -19.68 12.67 12.49
N GLU A 196 -18.42 12.64 12.96
CA GLU A 196 -17.92 13.39 14.12
C GLU A 196 -17.12 14.65 13.73
N GLY A 197 -17.17 15.05 12.45
CA GLY A 197 -16.50 16.25 11.95
C GLY A 197 -15.04 16.03 11.50
N GLN A 198 -14.52 14.80 11.57
CA GLN A 198 -13.18 14.48 11.08
C GLN A 198 -13.19 14.29 9.56
N PHE A 199 -12.10 14.64 8.92
CA PHE A 199 -11.88 14.39 7.50
C PHE A 199 -10.40 14.09 7.25
N ALA A 200 -10.14 13.13 6.39
CA ALA A 200 -8.82 12.91 5.80
C ALA A 200 -8.99 12.40 4.37
N ALA A 201 -7.98 12.60 3.55
CA ALA A 201 -8.01 12.22 2.15
C ALA A 201 -6.94 11.17 1.84
N VAL A 202 -7.30 10.17 1.06
CA VAL A 202 -6.35 9.19 0.54
C VAL A 202 -6.24 9.35 -0.96
N CYS A 203 -5.01 9.54 -1.45
CA CYS A 203 -4.65 9.38 -2.85
C CYS A 203 -3.93 8.06 -3.03
N LEU A 204 -4.20 7.35 -4.13
CA LEU A 204 -3.42 6.17 -4.49
C LEU A 204 -2.25 6.60 -5.37
N MET A 205 -1.07 6.08 -5.07
CA MET A 205 0.16 6.27 -5.84
C MET A 205 0.99 4.98 -5.83
N ASP A 206 1.91 4.85 -6.76
CA ASP A 206 2.90 3.76 -6.75
C ASP A 206 3.93 3.94 -5.62
N ALA A 207 4.58 2.83 -5.21
CA ALA A 207 5.52 2.83 -4.09
C ALA A 207 6.73 3.72 -4.33
N ARG A 208 7.22 3.80 -5.56
CA ARG A 208 8.38 4.62 -5.93
C ARG A 208 8.07 6.11 -5.82
N SER A 209 6.91 6.54 -6.30
CA SER A 209 6.49 7.94 -6.20
C SER A 209 6.19 8.35 -4.75
N ILE A 210 5.68 7.42 -3.92
CA ILE A 210 5.55 7.64 -2.48
C ILE A 210 6.94 7.81 -1.84
N ALA A 211 7.90 6.95 -2.20
CA ALA A 211 9.28 7.05 -1.71
C ALA A 211 9.98 8.34 -2.18
N ALA A 212 9.78 8.76 -3.43
CA ALA A 212 10.27 10.03 -3.96
C ALA A 212 9.69 11.23 -3.19
N THR A 213 8.40 11.17 -2.88
CA THR A 213 7.73 12.16 -2.03
C THR A 213 8.32 12.18 -0.61
N ALA A 214 8.56 10.99 -0.03
CA ALA A 214 9.19 10.86 1.27
C ALA A 214 10.62 11.43 1.29
N ALA A 215 11.45 11.12 0.29
CA ALA A 215 12.80 11.67 0.14
C ALA A 215 12.81 13.21 0.02
N ASN A 216 11.71 13.80 -0.46
CA ASN A 216 11.49 15.23 -0.55
C ASN A 216 10.67 15.80 0.63
N GLY A 217 10.65 15.11 1.78
CA GLY A 217 10.04 15.59 3.03
C GLY A 217 8.52 15.77 2.97
N GLY A 218 7.83 15.09 2.07
CA GLY A 218 6.38 15.15 1.87
C GLY A 218 5.94 15.98 0.65
N ARG A 219 6.86 16.64 -0.07
CA ARG A 219 6.54 17.31 -1.34
C ARG A 219 6.21 16.27 -2.40
N ILE A 220 4.99 16.29 -2.91
CA ILE A 220 4.55 15.31 -3.91
C ILE A 220 5.46 15.34 -5.12
N THR A 221 6.07 14.20 -5.42
CA THR A 221 7.11 14.05 -6.44
C THR A 221 6.89 12.74 -7.20
N ALA A 222 6.95 12.78 -8.53
CA ALA A 222 6.92 11.58 -9.34
C ALA A 222 8.27 10.83 -9.22
N ALA A 223 8.23 9.50 -9.27
CA ALA A 223 9.45 8.69 -9.22
C ALA A 223 10.40 8.98 -10.40
N THR A 224 9.87 9.46 -11.52
CA THR A 224 10.63 9.88 -12.70
C THR A 224 11.43 11.16 -12.50
N ASP A 225 11.15 11.92 -11.45
CA ASP A 225 11.77 13.23 -11.18
C ASP A 225 12.91 13.14 -10.15
N VAL A 226 13.27 11.93 -9.75
CA VAL A 226 14.37 11.69 -8.81
C VAL A 226 15.42 10.80 -9.45
N ASP A 227 16.68 11.17 -9.27
CA ASP A 227 17.81 10.33 -9.66
C ASP A 227 18.08 9.31 -8.55
N TYR A 228 18.00 8.03 -8.88
CA TYR A 228 18.41 6.96 -8.00
C TYR A 228 18.99 5.79 -8.80
N THR A 229 19.76 4.95 -8.16
CA THR A 229 20.32 3.75 -8.78
C THR A 229 19.52 2.54 -8.32
N PRO A 230 18.66 1.97 -9.17
CA PRO A 230 17.92 0.77 -8.83
C PRO A 230 18.87 -0.41 -8.63
N VAL A 231 18.67 -1.16 -7.57
CA VAL A 231 19.38 -2.42 -7.30
C VAL A 231 18.40 -3.56 -7.54
N HIS A 232 18.75 -4.44 -8.47
CA HIS A 232 17.92 -5.62 -8.72
C HIS A 232 18.16 -6.65 -7.61
N HIS A 233 17.13 -6.94 -6.83
CA HIS A 233 17.12 -7.99 -5.83
C HIS A 233 16.26 -9.15 -6.30
N GLU A 234 16.76 -10.39 -6.12
CA GLU A 234 15.98 -11.58 -6.35
C GLU A 234 15.25 -11.99 -5.07
N TYR A 235 13.95 -12.23 -5.17
CA TYR A 235 13.14 -12.69 -4.05
C TYR A 235 13.37 -14.18 -3.79
N HIS A 236 13.76 -14.54 -2.56
CA HIS A 236 13.90 -15.93 -2.10
C HIS A 236 12.84 -16.22 -1.03
N PHE A 237 11.99 -17.19 -1.32
CA PHE A 237 10.96 -17.60 -0.36
C PHE A 237 11.53 -18.54 0.70
N ASP A 238 11.52 -18.09 1.95
CA ASP A 238 11.89 -18.90 3.10
C ASP A 238 10.66 -19.59 3.70
N LYS A 239 10.50 -20.86 3.39
CA LYS A 239 9.37 -21.67 3.85
C LYS A 239 9.39 -21.92 5.37
N GLU A 240 10.55 -21.90 6.00
CA GLU A 240 10.72 -22.22 7.43
C GLU A 240 9.85 -21.32 8.31
N VAL A 241 9.65 -20.06 7.89
CA VAL A 241 8.75 -19.09 8.56
C VAL A 241 7.34 -19.64 8.76
N TYR A 242 6.83 -20.38 7.78
CA TYR A 242 5.50 -20.99 7.86
C TYR A 242 5.58 -22.38 8.52
N ASP A 243 6.59 -23.18 8.20
CA ASP A 243 6.76 -24.52 8.75
C ASP A 243 6.79 -24.48 10.29
N ASN A 244 7.41 -23.45 10.87
CA ASN A 244 7.46 -23.26 12.32
C ASN A 244 6.11 -22.84 12.96
N ARG A 245 5.09 -22.52 12.16
CA ARG A 245 3.78 -22.01 12.61
C ARG A 245 2.62 -22.90 12.21
N LEU A 246 2.84 -23.86 11.34
CA LEU A 246 1.80 -24.76 10.85
C LEU A 246 1.68 -25.99 11.73
N TYR A 247 0.44 -26.38 11.98
CA TYR A 247 0.14 -27.66 12.61
C TYR A 247 0.17 -28.77 11.56
N TYR A 248 1.09 -29.71 11.71
CA TYR A 248 1.21 -30.85 10.80
C TYR A 248 0.45 -32.09 11.30
N GLY A 249 -0.74 -31.91 11.80
CA GLY A 249 -1.60 -32.95 12.36
C GLY A 249 -2.58 -33.61 11.38
N PHE A 250 -2.50 -33.31 10.09
CA PHE A 250 -3.37 -33.93 9.10
C PHE A 250 -3.22 -35.45 9.09
N GLY A 251 -4.34 -36.17 9.23
CA GLY A 251 -4.35 -37.63 9.33
C GLY A 251 -3.84 -38.21 10.67
N LYS A 252 -3.54 -37.34 11.63
CA LYS A 252 -3.09 -37.72 13.00
C LYS A 252 -4.04 -37.19 14.07
N ALA A 253 -5.33 -37.19 13.78
CA ALA A 253 -6.33 -36.73 14.74
C ALA A 253 -6.26 -37.61 16.00
N ASP A 254 -6.16 -36.98 17.14
CA ASP A 254 -6.23 -37.63 18.45
C ASP A 254 -7.50 -37.14 19.19
N PRO A 255 -8.56 -37.95 19.21
CA PRO A 255 -9.80 -37.58 19.88
C PRO A 255 -9.70 -37.55 21.42
N SER A 256 -8.59 -37.99 22.00
CA SER A 256 -8.35 -37.94 23.45
C SER A 256 -7.80 -36.59 23.92
N VAL A 257 -7.36 -35.73 23.00
CA VAL A 257 -6.85 -34.39 23.33
C VAL A 257 -7.99 -33.50 23.77
N GLU A 258 -7.92 -33.02 25.01
CA GLU A 258 -8.89 -32.06 25.55
C GLU A 258 -8.76 -30.70 24.85
N LEU A 259 -9.90 -30.12 24.44
CA LEU A 259 -9.94 -28.78 23.88
C LEU A 259 -9.82 -27.74 25.00
N VAL A 260 -8.72 -27.02 25.00
CA VAL A 260 -8.48 -25.92 25.95
C VAL A 260 -8.90 -24.61 25.30
N MET A 261 -9.82 -23.91 25.91
CA MET A 261 -10.23 -22.58 25.45
C MET A 261 -9.13 -21.55 25.66
N GLY A 262 -8.97 -20.64 24.70
CA GLY A 262 -8.03 -19.53 24.83
C GLY A 262 -8.42 -18.59 25.98
N PRO A 263 -7.49 -17.75 26.45
CA PRO A 263 -7.68 -16.93 27.66
C PRO A 263 -8.83 -15.91 27.57
N ASN A 264 -9.28 -15.59 26.36
CA ASN A 264 -10.36 -14.63 26.12
C ASN A 264 -11.70 -15.29 25.76
N ILE A 265 -11.77 -16.63 25.84
CA ILE A 265 -13.00 -17.39 25.55
C ILE A 265 -13.44 -18.06 26.83
N THR A 266 -14.62 -17.72 27.31
CA THR A 266 -15.18 -18.27 28.56
C THR A 266 -16.12 -19.45 28.32
N ASP A 267 -16.83 -19.43 27.19
CA ASP A 267 -17.76 -20.50 26.82
C ASP A 267 -17.85 -20.68 25.30
N TRP A 268 -18.03 -21.91 24.85
CA TRP A 268 -18.41 -22.20 23.48
C TRP A 268 -19.89 -21.84 23.24
N PRO A 269 -20.23 -21.20 22.15
CA PRO A 269 -21.63 -20.98 21.82
C PRO A 269 -22.34 -22.34 21.70
N LYS A 270 -23.55 -22.45 22.27
CA LYS A 270 -24.36 -23.63 22.09
C LYS A 270 -24.67 -23.81 20.63
N MET A 271 -24.18 -24.88 20.03
CA MET A 271 -24.52 -25.25 18.67
C MET A 271 -25.80 -26.06 18.70
N TYR A 272 -26.84 -25.54 18.09
CA TYR A 272 -28.08 -26.27 17.88
C TYR A 272 -27.97 -26.96 16.50
N ASN A 273 -28.24 -28.26 16.48
CA ASN A 273 -28.37 -29.01 15.22
C ASN A 273 -29.67 -28.64 14.51
#